data_f63951528453222977d2f00dc906b4af
#
_entry.id   f63951528453222977d2f00dc906b4af
#
_cell.length_a   1.000
_cell.length_b   1.000
_cell.length_c   1.000
_cell.angle_alpha   90.00
_cell.angle_beta   90.00
_cell.angle_gamma   90.00
#
_symmetry.space_group_name_H-M   'P 1'
#
loop_
_entity.id
_entity.type
_entity.pdbx_description
1 polymer ?
#
loop_
_entity_poly.entity_id
_entity_poly.type
_entity_poly.pdbx_seq_one_letter_code
_entity_poly.pdbx_strand_id
1 'polypeptide(L)'
;MLPDFRVRQRDYLLEIARALTQELDLDKLLARILRISIEMLAGQAGIIALKEATGWRVVAAHGIPAAFLSYLEPLMAEEKAAELNLIELNRMLKDLTYTASMGLLNGVGIPLATHGQVIGVIFIFRSYPDIFSVNDKQLLQSFADQAAIAVFNARLYGQVNYEKQRLDALLDSAADGILILNADQTIERCNIAFERLYGRPRVEIQSKAHADIIRWARRPDGLTLEEAETGGWPLTSNAYLYVEGDLARPEPPNLPIGITYAPLLATDGSLRNVIVTVRDITRFRTAEEIKNTFVSIVSHELKTPVALIKGYVSTLRREDAKWDKNVVRDSLAVIEEEADHLASMIEDLLDASRLQAGGLSPNLSDISLPALAKRLAERFKTQTEKHTIVVDFPEKFPIILADEDRISQVITNLVSNAIKYSPGGEICISGQVRPEQVIICVSDHGPGIDPRDIPYVFDRFYRSDKAVRKTKGAGLGLYLAKAIIEAHGGRIWVDPHPDSGAYICFSLPTK
;
A
#
# COMPACT_ATOMS: atom_id res chain seq x y z
N MET A 1 68.51 34.77 -3.52
CA MET A 1 67.13 34.84 -2.95
C MET A 1 66.04 34.09 -3.77
N LEU A 2 66.34 33.44 -4.86
CA LEU A 2 65.37 32.80 -5.75
C LEU A 2 65.08 31.28 -5.49
N PRO A 3 65.92 30.49 -4.84
CA PRO A 3 65.62 29.08 -4.64
C PRO A 3 64.53 28.81 -3.57
N ASP A 4 64.42 29.66 -2.56
CA ASP A 4 63.55 29.44 -1.38
C ASP A 4 62.08 29.66 -1.71
N PHE A 5 61.76 30.57 -2.66
CA PHE A 5 60.38 30.84 -3.05
C PHE A 5 59.75 29.69 -3.86
N ARG A 6 60.47 29.10 -4.82
CA ARG A 6 59.98 27.99 -5.64
C ARG A 6 59.81 26.71 -4.83
N VAL A 7 60.66 26.51 -3.82
CA VAL A 7 60.52 25.36 -2.94
C VAL A 7 59.28 25.49 -2.05
N ARG A 8 59.06 26.64 -1.45
CA ARG A 8 57.87 26.93 -0.66
C ARG A 8 56.58 26.78 -1.50
N GLN A 9 56.57 27.35 -2.73
CA GLN A 9 55.44 27.19 -3.64
C GLN A 9 55.08 25.73 -3.92
N ARG A 10 56.09 24.91 -4.19
CA ARG A 10 55.88 23.47 -4.39
C ARG A 10 55.34 22.76 -3.14
N ASP A 11 55.89 23.12 -1.98
CA ASP A 11 55.50 22.51 -0.72
C ASP A 11 54.04 22.87 -0.34
N TYR A 12 53.60 24.11 -0.58
CA TYR A 12 52.22 24.51 -0.37
C TYR A 12 51.24 23.87 -1.38
N LEU A 13 51.62 23.71 -2.65
CA LEU A 13 50.82 23.00 -3.64
C LEU A 13 50.68 21.52 -3.25
N LEU A 14 51.75 20.89 -2.72
CA LEU A 14 51.70 19.55 -2.20
C LEU A 14 50.79 19.44 -0.96
N GLU A 15 50.83 20.44 -0.09
CA GLU A 15 49.97 20.50 1.09
C GLU A 15 48.48 20.60 0.70
N ILE A 16 48.13 21.44 -0.30
CA ILE A 16 46.75 21.53 -0.82
C ILE A 16 46.35 20.24 -1.49
N ALA A 17 47.21 19.63 -2.31
CA ALA A 17 46.93 18.34 -2.95
C ALA A 17 46.68 17.21 -1.93
N ARG A 18 47.42 17.20 -0.82
CA ARG A 18 47.18 16.27 0.32
C ARG A 18 45.85 16.60 1.03
N ALA A 19 45.57 17.89 1.26
CA ALA A 19 44.32 18.31 1.89
C ALA A 19 43.10 17.91 1.04
N LEU A 20 43.18 18.01 -0.29
CA LEU A 20 42.14 17.54 -1.23
C LEU A 20 41.82 16.07 -1.13
N THR A 21 42.81 15.23 -0.71
CA THR A 21 42.62 13.78 -0.60
C THR A 21 42.22 13.33 0.80
N GLN A 22 42.42 14.16 1.83
CA GLN A 22 42.23 13.79 3.24
C GLN A 22 41.03 14.49 3.89
N GLU A 23 40.67 15.70 3.44
CA GLU A 23 39.57 16.48 4.01
C GLU A 23 38.28 16.23 3.24
N LEU A 24 37.28 15.64 3.89
CA LEU A 24 35.95 15.41 3.32
C LEU A 24 35.00 16.59 3.50
N ASP A 25 35.38 17.54 4.37
CA ASP A 25 34.57 18.72 4.65
C ASP A 25 35.00 19.86 3.73
N LEU A 26 34.15 20.23 2.78
CA LEU A 26 34.40 21.25 1.78
C LEU A 26 34.70 22.62 2.40
N ASP A 27 33.98 23.03 3.44
CA ASP A 27 34.12 24.35 4.04
C ASP A 27 35.47 24.46 4.76
N LYS A 28 35.93 23.42 5.44
CA LYS A 28 37.27 23.37 6.04
C LYS A 28 38.39 23.37 5.00
N LEU A 29 38.17 22.64 3.90
CA LEU A 29 39.13 22.60 2.81
C LEU A 29 39.30 24.00 2.16
N LEU A 30 38.19 24.67 1.86
CA LEU A 30 38.19 26.02 1.25
C LEU A 30 38.79 27.06 2.21
N ALA A 31 38.50 26.97 3.51
CA ALA A 31 39.11 27.83 4.52
C ALA A 31 40.64 27.63 4.58
N ARG A 32 41.13 26.40 4.44
CA ARG A 32 42.56 26.08 4.39
C ARG A 32 43.22 26.61 3.14
N ILE A 33 42.61 26.43 1.95
CA ILE A 33 43.08 26.98 0.68
C ILE A 33 43.19 28.51 0.79
N LEU A 34 42.14 29.19 1.29
CA LEU A 34 42.12 30.61 1.49
C LEU A 34 43.27 31.09 2.37
N ARG A 35 43.50 30.45 3.52
CA ARG A 35 44.56 30.80 4.45
C ARG A 35 45.94 30.67 3.80
N ILE A 36 46.20 29.55 3.12
CA ILE A 36 47.47 29.33 2.42
C ILE A 36 47.66 30.40 1.32
N SER A 37 46.61 30.73 0.57
CA SER A 37 46.64 31.76 -0.48
C SER A 37 46.98 33.14 0.10
N ILE A 38 46.43 33.51 1.24
CA ILE A 38 46.71 34.78 1.95
C ILE A 38 48.18 34.81 2.40
N GLU A 39 48.67 33.73 3.05
CA GLU A 39 50.05 33.67 3.51
C GLU A 39 51.06 33.78 2.35
N MET A 40 50.84 33.05 1.27
CA MET A 40 51.71 33.05 0.09
C MET A 40 51.76 34.38 -0.65
N LEU A 41 50.64 35.08 -0.69
CA LEU A 41 50.53 36.36 -1.38
C LEU A 41 50.78 37.55 -0.45
N ALA A 42 51.28 37.33 0.77
CA ALA A 42 51.43 38.37 1.78
C ALA A 42 50.17 39.24 1.94
N GLY A 43 48.99 38.58 1.84
CA GLY A 43 47.70 39.19 2.08
C GLY A 43 47.40 39.34 3.55
N GLN A 44 46.43 40.16 3.92
CA GLN A 44 45.93 40.29 5.30
C GLN A 44 44.53 39.76 5.47
N ALA A 45 43.77 39.74 4.38
CA ALA A 45 42.39 39.27 4.39
C ALA A 45 42.05 38.58 3.07
N GLY A 46 40.99 37.81 3.06
CA GLY A 46 40.46 37.19 1.85
C GLY A 46 39.12 36.52 2.08
N ILE A 47 38.46 36.23 0.99
CA ILE A 47 37.18 35.50 0.94
C ILE A 47 37.17 34.51 -0.21
N ILE A 48 36.44 33.42 -0.03
CA ILE A 48 35.95 32.55 -1.12
C ILE A 48 34.43 32.60 -1.13
N ALA A 49 33.88 32.98 -2.28
CA ALA A 49 32.43 32.92 -2.50
C ALA A 49 32.08 31.96 -3.63
N LEU A 50 31.01 31.20 -3.44
CA LEU A 50 30.49 30.26 -4.43
C LEU A 50 29.19 30.80 -5.04
N LYS A 51 29.01 30.55 -6.33
CA LYS A 51 27.76 30.84 -7.05
C LYS A 51 26.73 29.76 -6.77
N GLU A 52 25.56 30.15 -6.23
CA GLU A 52 24.40 29.31 -5.96
C GLU A 52 23.21 29.80 -6.80
N ALA A 53 22.11 29.02 -6.82
CA ALA A 53 20.91 29.40 -7.55
C ALA A 53 20.26 30.72 -7.06
N THR A 54 20.47 31.07 -5.78
CA THR A 54 19.91 32.25 -5.11
C THR A 54 20.89 33.46 -5.10
N GLY A 55 22.08 33.31 -5.66
CA GLY A 55 23.11 34.34 -5.65
C GLY A 55 24.47 33.82 -5.18
N TRP A 56 25.27 34.70 -4.62
CA TRP A 56 26.61 34.37 -4.14
C TRP A 56 26.60 34.08 -2.62
N ARG A 57 27.28 33.05 -2.21
CA ARG A 57 27.45 32.69 -0.79
C ARG A 57 28.93 32.68 -0.42
N VAL A 58 29.31 33.46 0.60
CA VAL A 58 30.65 33.38 1.18
C VAL A 58 30.78 32.10 1.97
N VAL A 59 31.74 31.24 1.57
CA VAL A 59 31.98 29.90 2.20
C VAL A 59 33.23 29.89 3.06
N ALA A 60 34.17 30.81 2.79
CA ALA A 60 35.36 31.01 3.63
C ALA A 60 35.73 32.47 3.69
N ALA A 61 36.08 32.94 4.88
CA ALA A 61 36.58 34.31 5.10
C ALA A 61 37.71 34.24 6.13
N HIS A 62 38.73 35.09 5.90
CA HIS A 62 39.84 35.23 6.83
C HIS A 62 40.25 36.70 6.91
N GLY A 63 40.52 37.20 8.11
CA GLY A 63 40.89 38.61 8.32
C GLY A 63 39.77 39.63 8.12
N ILE A 64 38.52 39.17 7.86
CA ILE A 64 37.34 40.02 7.69
C ILE A 64 36.31 39.62 8.75
N PRO A 65 35.92 40.50 9.66
CA PRO A 65 34.84 40.23 10.61
C PRO A 65 33.52 39.96 9.89
N ALA A 66 32.71 39.03 10.43
CA ALA A 66 31.42 38.62 9.82
C ALA A 66 30.49 39.82 9.55
N ALA A 67 30.47 40.82 10.44
CA ALA A 67 29.68 42.04 10.27
C ALA A 67 30.00 42.86 9.02
N PHE A 68 31.19 42.67 8.43
CA PHE A 68 31.64 43.41 7.23
C PHE A 68 31.45 42.61 5.94
N LEU A 69 31.06 41.36 6.01
CA LEU A 69 30.83 40.53 4.82
C LEU A 69 29.71 41.09 3.93
N SER A 70 28.68 41.70 4.52
CA SER A 70 27.59 42.35 3.81
C SER A 70 28.04 43.56 2.95
N TYR A 71 29.11 44.25 3.35
CA TYR A 71 29.68 45.32 2.53
C TYR A 71 30.38 44.82 1.26
N LEU A 72 30.72 43.54 1.22
CA LEU A 72 31.34 42.88 0.06
C LEU A 72 30.32 42.22 -0.87
N GLU A 73 29.04 42.15 -0.49
CA GLU A 73 27.97 41.61 -1.33
C GLU A 73 27.87 42.31 -2.71
N PRO A 74 28.04 43.64 -2.82
CA PRO A 74 28.01 44.31 -4.14
C PRO A 74 29.12 43.83 -5.10
N LEU A 75 30.27 43.36 -4.57
CA LEU A 75 31.34 42.79 -5.40
C LEU A 75 30.94 41.46 -6.02
N MET A 76 29.96 40.78 -5.40
CA MET A 76 29.50 39.47 -5.78
C MET A 76 28.16 39.52 -6.54
N ALA A 77 27.38 40.59 -6.40
CA ALA A 77 26.03 40.73 -6.94
C ALA A 77 25.98 40.93 -8.46
N GLU A 78 27.03 41.43 -9.07
CA GLU A 78 27.07 41.59 -10.52
C GLU A 78 27.58 40.34 -11.21
N GLU A 79 26.87 39.85 -12.23
CA GLU A 79 27.33 38.76 -13.12
C GLU A 79 28.71 39.04 -13.73
N LYS A 80 29.15 40.29 -13.70
CA LYS A 80 30.43 40.80 -14.17
C LYS A 80 31.60 40.55 -13.22
N ALA A 81 31.42 40.00 -12.03
CA ALA A 81 32.56 39.78 -11.09
C ALA A 81 33.67 38.90 -11.70
N ALA A 82 33.34 38.03 -12.66
CA ALA A 82 34.31 37.24 -13.42
C ALA A 82 34.96 38.01 -14.60
N GLU A 83 34.37 39.13 -15.05
CA GLU A 83 34.82 39.95 -16.17
C GLU A 83 35.37 41.31 -15.71
N LEU A 84 35.25 41.62 -14.40
CA LEU A 84 35.74 42.88 -13.85
C LEU A 84 37.23 43.06 -14.15
N ASN A 85 37.53 44.11 -14.91
CA ASN A 85 38.89 44.57 -15.08
C ASN A 85 39.48 44.91 -13.70
N LEU A 86 40.72 44.48 -13.43
CA LEU A 86 41.41 44.68 -12.14
C LEU A 86 41.36 46.11 -11.63
N ILE A 87 41.33 47.08 -12.55
CA ILE A 87 41.23 48.51 -12.23
C ILE A 87 39.87 48.84 -11.61
N GLU A 88 38.81 48.29 -12.14
CA GLU A 88 37.42 48.48 -11.70
C GLU A 88 37.18 47.77 -10.37
N LEU A 89 37.67 46.53 -10.24
CA LEU A 89 37.65 45.79 -9.00
C LEU A 89 38.38 46.51 -7.86
N ASN A 90 39.60 47.03 -8.14
CA ASN A 90 40.35 47.77 -7.15
C ASN A 90 39.69 49.11 -6.78
N ARG A 91 38.99 49.76 -7.72
CA ARG A 91 38.20 50.96 -7.45
C ARG A 91 37.01 50.65 -6.52
N MET A 92 36.22 49.63 -6.83
CA MET A 92 35.11 49.19 -5.97
C MET A 92 35.60 48.76 -4.58
N LEU A 93 36.73 48.06 -4.50
CA LEU A 93 37.36 47.67 -3.23
C LEU A 93 37.80 48.87 -2.41
N LYS A 94 38.40 49.86 -3.02
CA LYS A 94 38.79 51.10 -2.32
C LYS A 94 37.60 51.84 -1.75
N ASP A 95 36.53 51.96 -2.51
CA ASP A 95 35.31 52.63 -2.08
C ASP A 95 34.63 51.88 -0.92
N LEU A 96 34.53 50.55 -1.00
CA LEU A 96 33.92 49.69 0.03
C LEU A 96 34.78 49.60 1.30
N THR A 97 36.11 49.43 1.16
CA THR A 97 37.02 49.30 2.30
C THR A 97 37.30 50.63 2.97
N TYR A 98 37.27 51.75 2.23
CA TYR A 98 37.37 53.09 2.80
C TYR A 98 36.13 53.40 3.67
N THR A 99 34.95 53.10 3.15
CA THR A 99 33.68 53.28 3.87
C THR A 99 33.61 52.44 5.14
N ALA A 100 34.15 51.20 5.10
CA ALA A 100 34.14 50.26 6.22
C ALA A 100 35.35 50.45 7.17
N SER A 101 36.27 51.38 6.89
CA SER A 101 37.50 51.62 7.68
C SER A 101 38.39 50.38 7.88
N MET A 102 38.35 49.43 6.94
CA MET A 102 39.09 48.16 7.05
C MET A 102 40.57 48.27 6.73
N GLY A 103 41.04 49.43 6.24
CA GLY A 103 42.44 49.69 5.90
C GLY A 103 43.00 48.85 4.76
N LEU A 104 42.14 48.16 3.99
CA LEU A 104 42.55 47.37 2.84
C LEU A 104 42.69 48.29 1.61
N LEU A 105 43.87 48.28 0.97
CA LEU A 105 44.18 49.21 -0.13
C LEU A 105 44.12 48.54 -1.50
N ASN A 106 44.48 47.29 -1.61
CA ASN A 106 44.52 46.55 -2.88
C ASN A 106 43.89 45.18 -2.75
N GLY A 107 43.29 44.69 -3.83
CA GLY A 107 42.71 43.37 -3.93
C GLY A 107 42.95 42.72 -5.29
N VAL A 108 42.95 41.42 -5.30
CA VAL A 108 42.93 40.59 -6.50
C VAL A 108 41.85 39.54 -6.38
N GLY A 109 41.03 39.39 -7.42
CA GLY A 109 40.01 38.36 -7.54
C GLY A 109 40.33 37.43 -8.70
N ILE A 110 40.20 36.14 -8.46
CA ILE A 110 40.37 35.11 -9.49
C ILE A 110 39.13 34.23 -9.48
N PRO A 111 38.50 33.98 -10.65
CA PRO A 111 37.36 33.10 -10.74
C PRO A 111 37.76 31.65 -10.48
N LEU A 112 36.94 30.94 -9.72
CA LEU A 112 36.97 29.51 -9.60
C LEU A 112 36.20 28.95 -10.79
N ALA A 113 36.91 28.48 -11.80
CA ALA A 113 36.30 28.00 -13.04
C ALA A 113 36.62 26.52 -13.28
N THR A 114 35.63 25.76 -13.74
CA THR A 114 35.81 24.38 -14.18
C THR A 114 34.94 24.13 -15.43
N HIS A 115 35.48 23.42 -16.42
CA HIS A 115 34.80 23.15 -17.70
C HIS A 115 34.18 24.38 -18.38
N GLY A 116 34.84 25.54 -18.25
CA GLY A 116 34.38 26.81 -18.86
C GLY A 116 33.27 27.54 -18.10
N GLN A 117 32.85 27.00 -16.91
CA GLN A 117 31.86 27.65 -16.06
C GLN A 117 32.49 28.23 -14.79
N VAL A 118 32.11 29.44 -14.42
CA VAL A 118 32.51 30.10 -13.18
C VAL A 118 31.59 29.60 -12.07
N ILE A 119 32.15 28.89 -11.10
CA ILE A 119 31.43 28.30 -9.95
C ILE A 119 31.65 29.04 -8.65
N GLY A 120 32.61 29.98 -8.63
CA GLY A 120 32.97 30.75 -7.46
C GLY A 120 34.01 31.82 -7.79
N VAL A 121 34.49 32.51 -6.76
CA VAL A 121 35.57 33.50 -6.84
C VAL A 121 36.39 33.49 -5.55
N ILE A 122 37.70 33.63 -5.65
CA ILE A 122 38.60 33.89 -4.53
C ILE A 122 39.14 35.28 -4.60
N PHE A 123 39.03 36.04 -3.51
CA PHE A 123 39.62 37.39 -3.35
C PHE A 123 40.67 37.38 -2.24
N ILE A 124 41.80 38.05 -2.51
CA ILE A 124 42.85 38.31 -1.53
C ILE A 124 43.07 39.83 -1.46
N PHE A 125 43.20 40.35 -0.25
CA PHE A 125 43.31 41.77 0.05
C PHE A 125 44.60 42.09 0.79
N ARG A 126 45.18 43.28 0.50
CA ARG A 126 46.39 43.84 1.15
C ARG A 126 46.07 45.23 1.72
N SER A 127 46.76 45.64 2.81
CA SER A 127 46.65 46.95 3.42
C SER A 127 47.81 47.91 3.06
N TYR A 128 48.74 47.46 2.19
CA TYR A 128 49.83 48.29 1.70
C TYR A 128 49.70 48.55 0.19
N PRO A 129 50.37 49.59 -0.31
CA PRO A 129 50.12 50.08 -1.70
C PRO A 129 50.74 49.21 -2.81
N ASP A 130 51.47 48.17 -2.48
CA ASP A 130 52.06 47.27 -3.48
C ASP A 130 51.00 46.57 -4.32
N ILE A 131 51.17 46.63 -5.65
CA ILE A 131 50.30 46.02 -6.63
C ILE A 131 50.63 44.51 -6.74
N PHE A 132 49.60 43.67 -6.86
CA PHE A 132 49.77 42.24 -7.16
C PHE A 132 50.53 42.06 -8.49
N SER A 133 51.66 41.35 -8.46
CA SER A 133 52.48 41.05 -9.62
C SER A 133 51.78 40.00 -10.53
N VAL A 134 52.26 39.87 -11.78
CA VAL A 134 51.82 38.83 -12.69
C VAL A 134 52.05 37.43 -12.08
N ASN A 135 53.15 37.25 -11.33
CA ASN A 135 53.45 36.00 -10.66
C ASN A 135 52.51 35.72 -9.51
N ASP A 136 52.08 36.76 -8.74
CA ASP A 136 51.05 36.60 -7.70
C ASP A 136 49.73 36.11 -8.27
N LYS A 137 49.31 36.65 -9.44
CA LYS A 137 48.10 36.22 -10.12
C LYS A 137 48.17 34.77 -10.62
N GLN A 138 49.29 34.36 -11.22
CA GLN A 138 49.49 33.00 -11.67
C GLN A 138 49.47 32.01 -10.49
N LEU A 139 50.04 32.42 -9.35
CA LEU A 139 50.00 31.62 -8.13
C LEU A 139 48.55 31.50 -7.60
N LEU A 140 47.83 32.60 -7.50
CA LEU A 140 46.43 32.59 -7.06
C LEU A 140 45.53 31.81 -8.03
N GLN A 141 45.82 31.88 -9.34
CA GLN A 141 45.12 31.05 -10.34
C GLN A 141 45.29 29.55 -10.03
N SER A 142 46.51 29.11 -9.70
CA SER A 142 46.75 27.72 -9.33
C SER A 142 45.95 27.30 -8.10
N PHE A 143 45.79 28.17 -7.12
CA PHE A 143 44.95 27.91 -5.94
C PHE A 143 43.45 27.92 -6.29
N ALA A 144 43.04 28.86 -7.14
CA ALA A 144 41.68 28.95 -7.64
C ALA A 144 41.27 27.66 -8.40
N ASP A 145 42.19 27.17 -9.26
CA ASP A 145 41.95 25.90 -10.00
C ASP A 145 41.78 24.71 -9.07
N GLN A 146 42.62 24.60 -8.02
CA GLN A 146 42.49 23.54 -7.02
C GLN A 146 41.19 23.65 -6.22
N ALA A 147 40.83 24.89 -5.81
CA ALA A 147 39.56 25.14 -5.13
C ALA A 147 38.36 24.80 -6.03
N ALA A 148 38.45 25.15 -7.33
CA ALA A 148 37.39 24.83 -8.29
C ALA A 148 37.18 23.32 -8.44
N ILE A 149 38.30 22.55 -8.54
CA ILE A 149 38.22 21.07 -8.60
C ILE A 149 37.60 20.52 -7.32
N ALA A 150 37.99 21.03 -6.13
CA ALA A 150 37.43 20.60 -4.86
C ALA A 150 35.93 20.82 -4.77
N VAL A 151 35.47 22.03 -5.12
CA VAL A 151 34.03 22.38 -5.12
C VAL A 151 33.27 21.52 -6.11
N PHE A 152 33.79 21.31 -7.31
CA PHE A 152 33.16 20.49 -8.33
C PHE A 152 33.00 19.05 -7.86
N ASN A 153 34.05 18.45 -7.34
CA ASN A 153 34.00 17.08 -6.80
C ASN A 153 33.01 16.96 -5.65
N ALA A 154 33.02 17.90 -4.70
CA ALA A 154 32.08 17.89 -3.58
C ALA A 154 30.61 18.01 -4.03
N ARG A 155 30.33 18.88 -5.01
CA ARG A 155 28.99 18.99 -5.61
C ARG A 155 28.57 17.69 -6.31
N LEU A 156 29.47 17.10 -7.09
CA LEU A 156 29.22 15.83 -7.78
C LEU A 156 28.92 14.69 -6.79
N TYR A 157 29.73 14.57 -5.73
CA TYR A 157 29.48 13.60 -4.66
C TYR A 157 28.15 13.86 -3.96
N GLY A 158 27.85 15.12 -3.65
CA GLY A 158 26.57 15.50 -3.05
C GLY A 158 25.38 15.14 -3.95
N GLN A 159 25.48 15.38 -5.24
CA GLN A 159 24.44 15.05 -6.22
C GLN A 159 24.25 13.53 -6.34
N VAL A 160 25.34 12.77 -6.47
CA VAL A 160 25.27 11.29 -6.53
C VAL A 160 24.64 10.71 -5.27
N ASN A 161 25.04 11.22 -4.11
CA ASN A 161 24.49 10.74 -2.83
C ASN A 161 23.00 11.11 -2.67
N TYR A 162 22.61 12.32 -3.08
CA TYR A 162 21.21 12.74 -3.10
C TYR A 162 20.35 11.85 -4.02
N GLU A 163 20.81 11.60 -5.25
CA GLU A 163 20.09 10.72 -6.17
C GLU A 163 20.02 9.28 -5.64
N LYS A 164 21.10 8.79 -5.03
CA LYS A 164 21.09 7.48 -4.36
C LYS A 164 20.03 7.41 -3.25
N GLN A 165 20.05 8.42 -2.34
CA GLN A 165 19.05 8.47 -1.25
C GLN A 165 17.63 8.59 -1.77
N ARG A 166 17.43 9.35 -2.86
CA ARG A 166 16.13 9.49 -3.51
C ARG A 166 15.64 8.17 -4.10
N LEU A 167 16.51 7.42 -4.79
CA LEU A 167 16.20 6.09 -5.30
C LEU A 167 15.90 5.12 -4.16
N ASP A 168 16.67 5.16 -3.06
CA ASP A 168 16.43 4.37 -1.88
C ASP A 168 15.06 4.63 -1.28
N ALA A 169 14.68 5.89 -1.12
CA ALA A 169 13.38 6.29 -0.61
C ALA A 169 12.23 5.86 -1.54
N LEU A 170 12.41 5.96 -2.86
CA LEU A 170 11.41 5.49 -3.83
C LEU A 170 11.19 3.98 -3.74
N LEU A 171 12.25 3.19 -3.66
CA LEU A 171 12.15 1.74 -3.47
C LEU A 171 11.46 1.38 -2.15
N ASP A 172 11.84 2.05 -1.06
CA ASP A 172 11.28 1.79 0.27
C ASP A 172 9.82 2.27 0.44
N SER A 173 9.36 3.22 -0.40
CA SER A 173 7.97 3.68 -0.42
C SER A 173 7.03 2.77 -1.21
N ALA A 174 7.57 1.84 -2.01
CA ALA A 174 6.74 0.89 -2.76
C ALA A 174 5.96 -0.04 -1.82
N ALA A 175 4.68 -0.29 -2.15
CA ALA A 175 3.82 -1.19 -1.39
C ALA A 175 4.19 -2.67 -1.60
N ASP A 176 4.66 -3.01 -2.80
CA ASP A 176 5.11 -4.36 -3.15
C ASP A 176 6.56 -4.58 -2.70
N GLY A 177 6.89 -5.82 -2.35
CA GLY A 177 8.28 -6.22 -2.09
C GLY A 177 9.10 -6.11 -3.38
N ILE A 178 10.28 -5.47 -3.30
CA ILE A 178 11.19 -5.36 -4.43
C ILE A 178 12.53 -5.98 -4.04
N LEU A 179 13.03 -6.87 -4.90
CA LEU A 179 14.39 -7.41 -4.83
C LEU A 179 15.13 -7.02 -6.12
N ILE A 180 16.42 -6.77 -6.00
CA ILE A 180 17.33 -6.63 -7.12
C ILE A 180 18.32 -7.79 -7.02
N LEU A 181 18.37 -8.62 -8.07
CA LEU A 181 19.28 -9.74 -8.16
C LEU A 181 20.44 -9.37 -9.08
N ASN A 182 21.64 -9.80 -8.71
CA ASN A 182 22.78 -9.84 -9.62
C ASN A 182 22.59 -10.92 -10.70
N ALA A 183 23.44 -10.91 -11.72
CA ALA A 183 23.43 -11.92 -12.78
C ALA A 183 23.64 -13.36 -12.27
N ASP A 184 24.28 -13.54 -11.11
CA ASP A 184 24.48 -14.82 -10.42
C ASP A 184 23.32 -15.20 -9.48
N GLN A 185 22.20 -14.50 -9.56
CA GLN A 185 21.01 -14.65 -8.70
C GLN A 185 21.22 -14.35 -7.20
N THR A 186 22.33 -13.76 -6.81
CA THR A 186 22.46 -13.25 -5.45
C THR A 186 21.64 -11.97 -5.26
N ILE A 187 21.01 -11.82 -4.10
CA ILE A 187 20.20 -10.64 -3.78
C ILE A 187 21.13 -9.47 -3.47
N GLU A 188 21.25 -8.53 -4.41
CA GLU A 188 21.99 -7.29 -4.23
C GLU A 188 21.28 -6.38 -3.23
N ARG A 189 19.95 -6.28 -3.33
CA ARG A 189 19.16 -5.35 -2.56
C ARG A 189 17.72 -5.80 -2.37
N CYS A 190 17.10 -5.41 -1.25
CA CYS A 190 15.66 -5.51 -1.03
C CYS A 190 15.13 -4.23 -0.38
N ASN A 191 13.82 -3.96 -0.58
CA ASN A 191 13.13 -2.84 0.06
C ASN A 191 12.45 -3.26 1.38
N ILE A 192 11.98 -2.26 2.15
CA ILE A 192 11.30 -2.47 3.45
C ILE A 192 10.02 -3.31 3.28
N ALA A 193 9.30 -3.18 2.16
CA ALA A 193 8.09 -3.97 1.93
C ALA A 193 8.40 -5.47 1.86
N PHE A 194 9.50 -5.87 1.22
CA PHE A 194 9.91 -7.26 1.19
C PHE A 194 10.36 -7.79 2.56
N GLU A 195 11.07 -6.98 3.37
CA GLU A 195 11.41 -7.33 4.76
C GLU A 195 10.15 -7.72 5.56
N ARG A 196 9.08 -6.92 5.42
CA ARG A 196 7.78 -7.17 6.08
C ARG A 196 7.09 -8.43 5.55
N LEU A 197 7.10 -8.64 4.23
CA LEU A 197 6.50 -9.82 3.60
C LEU A 197 7.22 -11.11 4.03
N TYR A 198 8.54 -11.10 4.03
CA TYR A 198 9.36 -12.27 4.37
C TYR A 198 9.51 -12.47 5.89
N GLY A 199 9.43 -11.39 6.68
CA GLY A 199 9.54 -11.44 8.14
C GLY A 199 10.99 -11.48 8.66
N ARG A 200 11.97 -11.01 7.88
CA ARG A 200 13.37 -10.91 8.26
C ARG A 200 13.98 -9.59 7.82
N PRO A 201 14.95 -9.03 8.57
CA PRO A 201 15.61 -7.79 8.22
C PRO A 201 16.49 -7.96 6.96
N ARG A 202 16.65 -6.87 6.21
CA ARG A 202 17.43 -6.86 4.94
C ARG A 202 18.83 -7.42 5.06
N VAL A 203 19.48 -7.25 6.21
CA VAL A 203 20.84 -7.75 6.46
C VAL A 203 20.92 -9.27 6.37
N GLU A 204 19.85 -9.98 6.72
CA GLU A 204 19.77 -11.44 6.62
C GLU A 204 19.38 -11.93 5.22
N ILE A 205 18.84 -11.02 4.37
CA ILE A 205 18.34 -11.31 3.02
C ILE A 205 19.40 -11.00 1.97
N GLN A 206 20.08 -9.86 2.09
CA GLN A 206 21.10 -9.41 1.16
C GLN A 206 22.27 -10.40 1.09
N SER A 207 22.87 -10.50 -0.09
CA SER A 207 23.98 -11.43 -0.42
C SER A 207 23.61 -12.91 -0.31
N LYS A 208 22.32 -13.25 -0.08
CA LYS A 208 21.85 -14.64 -0.16
C LYS A 208 21.46 -14.98 -1.60
N ALA A 209 21.50 -16.26 -1.94
CA ALA A 209 20.95 -16.73 -3.19
C ALA A 209 19.42 -16.56 -3.20
N HIS A 210 18.85 -16.16 -4.34
CA HIS A 210 17.42 -16.03 -4.53
C HIS A 210 16.66 -17.30 -4.11
N ALA A 211 17.15 -18.49 -4.50
CA ALA A 211 16.56 -19.79 -4.17
C ALA A 211 16.53 -20.10 -2.67
N ASP A 212 17.41 -19.49 -1.86
CA ASP A 212 17.41 -19.66 -0.40
C ASP A 212 16.31 -18.85 0.28
N ILE A 213 15.91 -17.73 -0.32
CA ILE A 213 14.92 -16.80 0.22
C ILE A 213 13.54 -17.10 -0.36
N ILE A 214 13.42 -17.25 -1.68
CA ILE A 214 12.17 -17.56 -2.36
C ILE A 214 12.02 -19.09 -2.45
N ARG A 215 11.50 -19.66 -1.37
CA ARG A 215 11.17 -21.09 -1.29
C ARG A 215 9.67 -21.28 -1.38
N TRP A 216 9.24 -22.14 -2.26
CA TRP A 216 7.85 -22.45 -2.45
C TRP A 216 7.40 -23.57 -1.50
N ALA A 217 6.30 -23.37 -0.77
CA ALA A 217 5.71 -24.40 0.09
C ALA A 217 5.10 -25.54 -0.72
N ARG A 218 4.67 -25.26 -1.96
CA ARG A 218 4.18 -26.22 -2.96
C ARG A 218 4.68 -25.76 -4.32
N ARG A 219 4.60 -26.63 -5.34
CA ARG A 219 4.94 -26.25 -6.71
C ARG A 219 4.12 -25.00 -7.10
N PRO A 220 4.77 -23.91 -7.53
CA PRO A 220 4.08 -22.69 -7.93
C PRO A 220 3.35 -22.88 -9.26
N ASP A 221 2.44 -21.97 -9.57
CA ASP A 221 1.82 -21.85 -10.88
C ASP A 221 2.70 -20.97 -11.76
N GLY A 222 3.11 -21.48 -12.91
CA GLY A 222 4.09 -20.86 -13.81
C GLY A 222 5.48 -21.51 -13.74
N LEU A 223 6.42 -20.98 -14.55
CA LEU A 223 7.82 -21.42 -14.57
C LEU A 223 8.59 -20.71 -13.45
N THR A 224 9.35 -21.44 -12.66
CA THR A 224 10.28 -20.84 -11.71
C THR A 224 11.41 -20.11 -12.44
N LEU A 225 12.13 -19.24 -11.74
CA LEU A 225 13.27 -18.52 -12.32
C LEU A 225 14.32 -19.50 -12.85
N GLU A 226 14.62 -20.56 -12.10
CA GLU A 226 15.60 -21.59 -12.48
C GLU A 226 15.17 -22.39 -13.72
N GLU A 227 13.87 -22.77 -13.78
CA GLU A 227 13.30 -23.45 -14.97
C GLU A 227 13.33 -22.54 -16.20
N ALA A 228 13.02 -21.25 -16.03
CA ALA A 228 13.04 -20.27 -17.10
C ALA A 228 14.46 -20.01 -17.65
N GLU A 229 15.44 -19.87 -16.77
CA GLU A 229 16.85 -19.70 -17.17
C GLU A 229 17.40 -20.93 -17.89
N THR A 230 17.07 -22.12 -17.42
CA THR A 230 17.42 -23.37 -18.11
C THR A 230 16.81 -23.40 -19.52
N GLY A 231 15.64 -22.77 -19.70
CA GLY A 231 14.98 -22.57 -21.00
C GLY A 231 15.56 -21.42 -21.85
N GLY A 232 16.60 -20.71 -21.36
CA GLY A 232 17.25 -19.61 -22.08
C GLY A 232 16.66 -18.22 -21.81
N TRP A 233 15.88 -18.04 -20.74
CA TRP A 233 15.42 -16.72 -20.30
C TRP A 233 16.59 -15.91 -19.69
N PRO A 234 16.65 -14.58 -19.91
CA PRO A 234 15.80 -13.75 -20.74
C PRO A 234 16.33 -13.63 -22.19
N LEU A 235 15.44 -13.68 -23.17
CA LEU A 235 15.81 -13.46 -24.58
C LEU A 235 15.85 -11.96 -24.94
N THR A 236 15.09 -11.13 -24.25
CA THR A 236 14.97 -9.68 -24.48
C THR A 236 14.74 -8.94 -23.16
N SER A 237 14.96 -7.62 -23.17
CA SER A 237 14.68 -6.77 -22.00
C SER A 237 13.19 -6.74 -21.58
N ASN A 238 12.29 -7.17 -22.46
CA ASN A 238 10.85 -7.23 -22.21
C ASN A 238 10.35 -8.65 -21.89
N ALA A 239 11.25 -9.59 -21.64
CA ALA A 239 10.91 -10.97 -21.29
C ALA A 239 10.54 -11.08 -19.81
N TYR A 240 9.36 -10.58 -19.42
CA TYR A 240 8.87 -10.72 -18.05
C TYR A 240 8.49 -12.17 -17.77
N LEU A 241 8.88 -12.65 -16.58
CA LEU A 241 8.45 -13.94 -16.05
C LEU A 241 7.52 -13.68 -14.87
N TYR A 242 6.36 -14.35 -14.83
CA TYR A 242 5.41 -14.27 -13.75
C TYR A 242 5.15 -15.64 -13.13
N VAL A 243 5.16 -15.70 -11.81
CA VAL A 243 4.99 -16.94 -11.03
C VAL A 243 4.11 -16.65 -9.81
N GLU A 244 3.13 -17.50 -9.55
CA GLU A 244 2.31 -17.45 -8.33
C GLU A 244 2.50 -18.69 -7.46
N GLY A 245 2.47 -18.51 -6.14
CA GLY A 245 2.55 -19.63 -5.22
C GLY A 245 2.54 -19.21 -3.76
N ASP A 246 2.76 -20.18 -2.90
CA ASP A 246 2.83 -19.95 -1.46
C ASP A 246 4.29 -19.87 -1.04
N LEU A 247 4.74 -18.68 -0.63
CA LEU A 247 6.08 -18.46 -0.09
C LEU A 247 6.20 -19.13 1.29
N ALA A 248 7.16 -20.03 1.41
CA ALA A 248 7.54 -20.61 2.70
C ALA A 248 8.29 -19.57 3.52
N ARG A 249 7.65 -18.98 4.52
CA ARG A 249 8.25 -18.00 5.42
C ARG A 249 8.98 -18.69 6.57
N PRO A 250 10.00 -18.04 7.16
CA PRO A 250 10.67 -18.53 8.37
C PRO A 250 9.68 -18.75 9.54
N GLU A 251 8.65 -17.93 9.61
CA GLU A 251 7.57 -18.02 10.61
C GLU A 251 6.23 -18.23 9.91
N PRO A 252 5.46 -19.27 10.29
CA PRO A 252 4.13 -19.51 9.73
C PRO A 252 3.17 -18.32 9.98
N PRO A 253 2.12 -18.15 9.18
CA PRO A 253 1.74 -18.97 8.03
C PRO A 253 2.53 -18.65 6.76
N ASN A 254 2.51 -19.59 5.78
CA ASN A 254 2.97 -19.33 4.42
C ASN A 254 2.18 -18.17 3.82
N LEU A 255 2.81 -17.43 2.91
CA LEU A 255 2.21 -16.24 2.31
C LEU A 255 1.92 -16.47 0.82
N PRO A 256 0.67 -16.36 0.35
CA PRO A 256 0.36 -16.35 -1.07
C PRO A 256 0.98 -15.13 -1.75
N ILE A 257 1.88 -15.35 -2.71
CA ILE A 257 2.56 -14.28 -3.45
C ILE A 257 2.50 -14.49 -4.95
N GLY A 258 2.48 -13.38 -5.67
CA GLY A 258 2.78 -13.30 -7.09
C GLY A 258 4.13 -12.62 -7.29
N ILE A 259 5.01 -13.21 -8.07
CA ILE A 259 6.34 -12.68 -8.37
C ILE A 259 6.44 -12.36 -9.86
N THR A 260 6.91 -11.14 -10.15
CA THR A 260 7.30 -10.74 -11.51
C THR A 260 8.81 -10.53 -11.57
N TYR A 261 9.48 -11.18 -12.51
CA TYR A 261 10.90 -11.00 -12.80
C TYR A 261 11.05 -10.19 -14.07
N ALA A 262 11.78 -9.09 -14.00
CA ALA A 262 12.08 -8.20 -15.11
C ALA A 262 13.60 -8.13 -15.32
N PRO A 263 14.13 -8.59 -16.45
CA PRO A 263 15.57 -8.56 -16.69
C PRO A 263 16.04 -7.16 -17.06
N LEU A 264 17.20 -6.77 -16.54
CA LEU A 264 17.92 -5.57 -16.93
C LEU A 264 19.19 -6.00 -17.69
N LEU A 265 19.19 -5.75 -19.00
CA LEU A 265 20.31 -6.09 -19.86
C LEU A 265 21.31 -4.93 -19.95
N ALA A 266 22.59 -5.23 -20.04
CA ALA A 266 23.65 -4.30 -20.35
C ALA A 266 23.63 -3.95 -21.85
N THR A 267 24.40 -2.96 -22.26
CA THR A 267 24.48 -2.49 -23.67
C THR A 267 25.00 -3.53 -24.64
N ASP A 268 25.73 -4.54 -24.15
CA ASP A 268 26.23 -5.69 -24.90
C ASP A 268 25.24 -6.86 -24.99
N GLY A 269 24.03 -6.71 -24.38
CA GLY A 269 22.98 -7.74 -24.32
C GLY A 269 23.16 -8.75 -23.19
N SER A 270 24.20 -8.67 -22.38
CA SER A 270 24.38 -9.53 -21.22
C SER A 270 23.41 -9.16 -20.08
N LEU A 271 22.99 -10.16 -19.28
CA LEU A 271 22.15 -9.92 -18.10
C LEU A 271 22.97 -9.18 -17.04
N ARG A 272 22.52 -7.99 -16.67
CA ARG A 272 23.13 -7.18 -15.61
C ARG A 272 22.51 -7.45 -14.25
N ASN A 273 21.18 -7.30 -14.18
CA ASN A 273 20.39 -7.50 -12.96
C ASN A 273 19.02 -8.07 -13.33
N VAL A 274 18.33 -8.64 -12.35
CA VAL A 274 16.90 -8.95 -12.43
C VAL A 274 16.17 -8.16 -11.36
N ILE A 275 15.18 -7.37 -11.77
CA ILE A 275 14.27 -6.70 -10.84
C ILE A 275 13.13 -7.66 -10.55
N VAL A 276 12.93 -7.97 -9.28
CA VAL A 276 11.89 -8.88 -8.80
C VAL A 276 10.86 -8.10 -8.01
N THR A 277 9.61 -8.13 -8.44
CA THR A 277 8.49 -7.55 -7.69
C THR A 277 7.69 -8.67 -7.06
N VAL A 278 7.51 -8.61 -5.74
CA VAL A 278 6.80 -9.60 -4.92
C VAL A 278 5.56 -8.95 -4.34
N ARG A 279 4.41 -9.44 -4.75
CA ARG A 279 3.09 -8.93 -4.31
C ARG A 279 2.39 -9.95 -3.42
N ASP A 280 1.85 -9.49 -2.29
CA ASP A 280 0.91 -10.28 -1.49
C ASP A 280 -0.43 -10.37 -2.23
N ILE A 281 -0.81 -11.59 -2.63
CA ILE A 281 -2.05 -11.87 -3.34
C ILE A 281 -3.10 -12.54 -2.44
N THR A 282 -2.93 -12.52 -1.13
CA THR A 282 -3.85 -13.17 -0.18
C THR A 282 -5.29 -12.70 -0.39
N ARG A 283 -5.50 -11.39 -0.46
CA ARG A 283 -6.85 -10.84 -0.70
C ARG A 283 -7.44 -11.25 -2.04
N PHE A 284 -6.61 -11.30 -3.07
CA PHE A 284 -7.04 -11.69 -4.41
C PHE A 284 -7.43 -13.17 -4.43
N ARG A 285 -6.57 -14.06 -3.91
CA ARG A 285 -6.89 -15.52 -3.81
C ARG A 285 -8.12 -15.78 -2.98
N THR A 286 -8.26 -15.16 -1.82
CA THR A 286 -9.45 -15.33 -0.98
C THR A 286 -10.72 -14.89 -1.72
N ALA A 287 -10.68 -13.76 -2.44
CA ALA A 287 -11.81 -13.31 -3.24
C ALA A 287 -12.14 -14.30 -4.38
N GLU A 288 -11.12 -14.85 -5.02
CA GLU A 288 -11.27 -15.83 -6.10
C GLU A 288 -11.81 -17.18 -5.59
N GLU A 289 -11.32 -17.67 -4.45
CA GLU A 289 -11.83 -18.86 -3.78
C GLU A 289 -13.30 -18.69 -3.39
N ILE A 290 -13.68 -17.55 -2.82
CA ILE A 290 -15.08 -17.22 -2.50
C ILE A 290 -15.92 -17.23 -3.78
N LYS A 291 -15.44 -16.62 -4.86
CA LYS A 291 -16.13 -16.60 -6.16
C LYS A 291 -16.30 -18.01 -6.74
N ASN A 292 -15.25 -18.83 -6.72
CA ASN A 292 -15.30 -20.18 -7.26
C ASN A 292 -16.22 -21.09 -6.44
N THR A 293 -16.15 -20.96 -5.12
CA THR A 293 -17.07 -21.65 -4.19
C THR A 293 -18.52 -21.23 -4.46
N PHE A 294 -18.78 -19.95 -4.67
CA PHE A 294 -20.10 -19.43 -5.06
C PHE A 294 -20.64 -20.11 -6.31
N VAL A 295 -19.86 -20.07 -7.42
CA VAL A 295 -20.29 -20.66 -8.70
C VAL A 295 -20.58 -22.16 -8.54
N SER A 296 -19.75 -22.87 -7.76
CA SER A 296 -19.92 -24.29 -7.50
C SER A 296 -21.20 -24.59 -6.71
N ILE A 297 -21.43 -23.87 -5.59
CA ILE A 297 -22.63 -24.06 -4.75
C ILE A 297 -23.89 -23.73 -5.52
N VAL A 298 -23.93 -22.58 -6.20
CA VAL A 298 -25.10 -22.16 -6.99
C VAL A 298 -25.41 -23.19 -8.07
N SER A 299 -24.40 -23.66 -8.79
CA SER A 299 -24.58 -24.67 -9.84
C SER A 299 -25.15 -25.99 -9.27
N HIS A 300 -24.69 -26.42 -8.11
CA HIS A 300 -25.16 -27.62 -7.46
C HIS A 300 -26.61 -27.48 -6.96
N GLU A 301 -26.92 -26.38 -6.27
CA GLU A 301 -28.25 -26.15 -5.68
C GLU A 301 -29.32 -25.87 -6.76
N LEU A 302 -28.97 -25.30 -7.91
CA LEU A 302 -29.88 -25.17 -9.06
C LEU A 302 -30.09 -26.47 -9.79
N LYS A 303 -29.08 -27.33 -9.89
CA LYS A 303 -29.14 -28.58 -10.65
C LYS A 303 -30.09 -29.59 -10.01
N THR A 304 -30.18 -29.62 -8.69
CA THR A 304 -31.00 -30.57 -7.92
C THR A 304 -32.49 -30.40 -8.18
N PRO A 305 -33.16 -29.23 -7.98
CA PRO A 305 -34.57 -29.04 -8.26
C PRO A 305 -34.88 -29.24 -9.75
N VAL A 306 -34.01 -28.78 -10.67
CA VAL A 306 -34.20 -29.02 -12.11
C VAL A 306 -34.22 -30.53 -12.44
N ALA A 307 -33.34 -31.31 -11.81
CA ALA A 307 -33.32 -32.77 -12.02
C ALA A 307 -34.58 -33.46 -11.48
N LEU A 308 -35.10 -33.00 -10.32
CA LEU A 308 -36.35 -33.50 -9.75
C LEU A 308 -37.53 -33.16 -10.64
N ILE A 309 -37.72 -31.92 -11.04
CA ILE A 309 -38.77 -31.48 -11.97
C ILE A 309 -38.72 -32.32 -13.25
N LYS A 310 -37.54 -32.45 -13.86
CA LYS A 310 -37.33 -33.25 -15.08
C LYS A 310 -37.67 -34.72 -14.87
N GLY A 311 -37.31 -35.28 -13.71
CA GLY A 311 -37.61 -36.67 -13.36
C GLY A 311 -39.11 -36.96 -13.24
N TYR A 312 -39.85 -36.11 -12.50
CA TYR A 312 -41.29 -36.21 -12.36
C TYR A 312 -42.02 -35.99 -13.69
N VAL A 313 -41.66 -34.98 -14.46
CA VAL A 313 -42.21 -34.71 -15.80
C VAL A 313 -41.96 -35.91 -16.72
N SER A 314 -40.74 -36.47 -16.74
CA SER A 314 -40.39 -37.63 -17.56
C SER A 314 -41.18 -38.85 -17.16
N THR A 315 -41.40 -39.07 -15.83
CA THR A 315 -42.19 -40.15 -15.31
C THR A 315 -43.66 -40.02 -15.72
N LEU A 316 -44.26 -38.86 -15.54
CA LEU A 316 -45.67 -38.59 -15.92
C LEU A 316 -45.94 -38.73 -17.42
N ARG A 317 -44.92 -38.45 -18.29
CA ARG A 317 -45.01 -38.58 -19.76
C ARG A 317 -44.90 -39.99 -20.31
N ARG A 318 -44.68 -41.01 -19.45
CA ARG A 318 -44.60 -42.41 -19.91
C ARG A 318 -45.94 -42.89 -20.44
N GLU A 319 -45.99 -43.30 -21.67
CA GLU A 319 -47.22 -43.80 -22.33
C GLU A 319 -47.58 -45.22 -21.93
N ASP A 320 -46.61 -45.98 -21.38
CA ASP A 320 -46.79 -47.37 -20.91
C ASP A 320 -47.38 -47.47 -19.49
N ALA A 321 -47.62 -46.33 -18.82
CA ALA A 321 -48.09 -46.29 -17.47
C ALA A 321 -49.47 -45.59 -17.35
N LYS A 322 -50.40 -46.24 -16.68
CA LYS A 322 -51.67 -45.61 -16.26
C LYS A 322 -51.53 -45.09 -14.84
N TRP A 323 -51.33 -43.80 -14.70
CA TRP A 323 -51.18 -43.16 -13.39
C TRP A 323 -52.55 -42.93 -12.71
N ASP A 324 -52.60 -43.26 -11.38
CA ASP A 324 -53.74 -42.83 -10.54
C ASP A 324 -53.76 -41.27 -10.45
N LYS A 325 -54.96 -40.72 -10.33
CA LYS A 325 -55.15 -39.27 -10.16
C LYS A 325 -54.40 -38.70 -8.98
N ASN A 326 -54.24 -39.46 -7.90
CA ASN A 326 -53.51 -39.02 -6.73
C ASN A 326 -51.99 -38.96 -7.02
N VAL A 327 -51.42 -39.92 -7.72
CA VAL A 327 -50.01 -39.94 -8.12
C VAL A 327 -49.70 -38.76 -9.05
N VAL A 328 -50.62 -38.46 -9.99
CA VAL A 328 -50.45 -37.30 -10.87
C VAL A 328 -50.47 -35.99 -10.07
N ARG A 329 -51.46 -35.85 -9.18
CA ARG A 329 -51.59 -34.65 -8.32
C ARG A 329 -50.37 -34.47 -7.42
N ASP A 330 -49.93 -35.54 -6.76
CA ASP A 330 -48.78 -35.48 -5.85
C ASP A 330 -47.47 -35.17 -6.61
N SER A 331 -47.33 -35.72 -7.81
CA SER A 331 -46.18 -35.44 -8.68
C SER A 331 -46.18 -34.00 -9.17
N LEU A 332 -47.32 -33.42 -9.53
CA LEU A 332 -47.47 -32.02 -9.92
C LEU A 332 -47.21 -31.07 -8.74
N ALA A 333 -47.63 -31.45 -7.52
CA ALA A 333 -47.34 -30.70 -6.31
C ALA A 333 -45.82 -30.62 -6.03
N VAL A 334 -45.07 -31.71 -6.22
CA VAL A 334 -43.62 -31.72 -6.09
C VAL A 334 -42.96 -30.82 -7.18
N ILE A 335 -43.48 -30.88 -8.42
CA ILE A 335 -42.95 -30.02 -9.49
C ILE A 335 -43.16 -28.53 -9.16
N GLU A 336 -44.35 -28.19 -8.66
CA GLU A 336 -44.68 -26.80 -8.26
C GLU A 336 -43.78 -26.34 -7.10
N GLU A 337 -43.63 -27.18 -6.05
CA GLU A 337 -42.77 -26.89 -4.90
C GLU A 337 -41.29 -26.65 -5.30
N GLU A 338 -40.75 -27.51 -6.19
CA GLU A 338 -39.35 -27.34 -6.64
C GLU A 338 -39.18 -26.16 -7.60
N ALA A 339 -40.23 -25.79 -8.36
CA ALA A 339 -40.21 -24.57 -9.19
C ALA A 339 -40.27 -23.30 -8.35
N ASP A 340 -41.10 -23.25 -7.31
CA ASP A 340 -41.17 -22.14 -6.35
C ASP A 340 -39.87 -22.01 -5.57
N HIS A 341 -39.26 -23.12 -5.17
CA HIS A 341 -37.96 -23.14 -4.52
C HIS A 341 -36.88 -22.56 -5.43
N LEU A 342 -36.89 -22.90 -6.72
CA LEU A 342 -35.96 -22.36 -7.71
C LEU A 342 -36.14 -20.85 -7.88
N ALA A 343 -37.38 -20.37 -7.96
CA ALA A 343 -37.71 -18.95 -8.07
C ALA A 343 -37.18 -18.15 -6.87
N SER A 344 -37.46 -18.64 -5.65
CA SER A 344 -36.95 -18.03 -4.41
C SER A 344 -35.43 -18.00 -4.37
N MET A 345 -34.76 -19.05 -4.81
CA MET A 345 -33.30 -19.09 -4.85
C MET A 345 -32.71 -18.06 -5.84
N ILE A 346 -33.35 -17.86 -7.00
CA ILE A 346 -32.94 -16.85 -7.97
C ILE A 346 -33.10 -15.44 -7.38
N GLU A 347 -34.19 -15.16 -6.68
CA GLU A 347 -34.41 -13.89 -5.99
C GLU A 347 -33.34 -13.63 -4.92
N ASP A 348 -33.03 -14.62 -4.09
CA ASP A 348 -31.97 -14.54 -3.08
C ASP A 348 -30.59 -14.24 -3.70
N LEU A 349 -30.29 -14.85 -4.86
CA LEU A 349 -29.03 -14.62 -5.60
C LEU A 349 -28.98 -13.19 -6.19
N LEU A 350 -30.10 -12.71 -6.74
CA LEU A 350 -30.18 -11.35 -7.26
C LEU A 350 -30.04 -10.31 -6.13
N ASP A 351 -30.68 -10.53 -4.99
CA ASP A 351 -30.56 -9.68 -3.82
C ASP A 351 -29.11 -9.68 -3.28
N ALA A 352 -28.49 -10.85 -3.16
CA ALA A 352 -27.08 -10.96 -2.75
C ALA A 352 -26.12 -10.24 -3.73
N SER A 353 -26.41 -10.29 -5.04
CA SER A 353 -25.64 -9.58 -6.06
C SER A 353 -25.81 -8.06 -5.97
N ARG A 354 -27.05 -7.56 -5.76
CA ARG A 354 -27.33 -6.14 -5.57
C ARG A 354 -26.64 -5.58 -4.33
N LEU A 355 -26.60 -6.34 -3.24
CA LEU A 355 -25.86 -5.99 -2.02
C LEU A 355 -24.37 -5.76 -2.28
N GLN A 356 -23.73 -6.59 -3.09
CA GLN A 356 -22.32 -6.43 -3.45
C GLN A 356 -22.03 -5.14 -4.25
N ALA A 357 -23.03 -4.71 -5.04
CA ALA A 357 -22.91 -3.47 -5.82
C ALA A 357 -23.20 -2.19 -5.00
N GLY A 358 -23.39 -2.31 -3.67
CA GLY A 358 -23.66 -1.16 -2.80
C GLY A 358 -25.09 -0.63 -2.87
N GLY A 359 -26.06 -1.43 -3.37
CA GLY A 359 -27.35 -0.96 -3.84
C GLY A 359 -28.58 -1.41 -3.04
N LEU A 360 -28.53 -1.64 -1.73
CA LEU A 360 -29.74 -1.81 -0.93
C LEU A 360 -30.15 -0.46 -0.33
N SER A 361 -31.03 0.25 -1.02
CA SER A 361 -31.72 1.41 -0.45
C SER A 361 -33.11 0.94 0.01
N PRO A 362 -33.36 0.80 1.33
CA PRO A 362 -34.67 0.37 1.81
C PRO A 362 -35.72 1.44 1.51
N ASN A 363 -36.91 1.00 1.09
CA ASN A 363 -38.08 1.86 0.93
C ASN A 363 -38.77 2.02 2.29
N LEU A 364 -38.35 3.03 3.05
CA LEU A 364 -38.78 3.22 4.42
C LEU A 364 -40.23 3.67 4.53
N SER A 365 -41.02 3.01 5.34
CA SER A 365 -42.42 3.36 5.68
C SER A 365 -42.67 3.08 7.19
N ASP A 366 -43.75 3.65 7.70
CA ASP A 366 -44.20 3.41 9.06
C ASP A 366 -44.76 1.98 9.20
N ILE A 367 -44.10 1.11 9.95
CA ILE A 367 -44.52 -0.30 10.12
C ILE A 367 -44.81 -0.66 11.56
N SER A 368 -45.84 -1.54 11.73
CA SER A 368 -46.13 -2.19 12.99
C SER A 368 -45.55 -3.60 13.01
N LEU A 369 -44.42 -3.79 13.68
CA LEU A 369 -43.78 -5.11 13.79
C LEU A 369 -44.67 -6.19 14.44
N PRO A 370 -45.46 -5.89 15.49
CA PRO A 370 -46.40 -6.88 16.03
C PRO A 370 -47.45 -7.33 15.02
N ALA A 371 -47.95 -6.41 14.18
CA ALA A 371 -48.95 -6.75 13.14
C ALA A 371 -48.29 -7.59 12.02
N LEU A 372 -47.08 -7.23 11.60
CA LEU A 372 -46.30 -8.00 10.63
C LEU A 372 -46.00 -9.41 11.12
N ALA A 373 -45.48 -9.54 12.37
CA ALA A 373 -45.19 -10.83 12.99
C ALA A 373 -46.43 -11.73 13.09
N LYS A 374 -47.59 -11.16 13.47
CA LYS A 374 -48.87 -11.92 13.49
C LYS A 374 -49.27 -12.43 12.12
N ARG A 375 -49.21 -11.57 11.07
CA ARG A 375 -49.54 -12.01 9.70
C ARG A 375 -48.62 -13.15 9.23
N LEU A 376 -47.31 -13.05 9.49
CA LEU A 376 -46.35 -14.07 9.14
C LEU A 376 -46.57 -15.37 9.94
N ALA A 377 -46.83 -15.28 11.26
CA ALA A 377 -47.14 -16.41 12.09
C ALA A 377 -48.38 -17.18 11.57
N GLU A 378 -49.47 -16.50 11.22
CA GLU A 378 -50.68 -17.16 10.65
C GLU A 378 -50.36 -17.87 9.32
N ARG A 379 -49.55 -17.27 8.47
CA ARG A 379 -49.08 -17.90 7.21
C ARG A 379 -48.28 -19.18 7.48
N PHE A 380 -47.37 -19.17 8.44
CA PHE A 380 -46.54 -20.34 8.77
C PHE A 380 -47.29 -21.44 9.50
N LYS A 381 -48.35 -21.14 10.26
CA LYS A 381 -49.22 -22.16 10.89
C LYS A 381 -49.83 -23.13 9.87
N THR A 382 -50.07 -22.66 8.62
CA THR A 382 -50.59 -23.54 7.57
C THR A 382 -49.51 -24.39 6.90
N GLN A 383 -48.22 -24.12 7.16
CA GLN A 383 -47.10 -24.80 6.53
C GLN A 383 -46.43 -25.86 7.43
N THR A 384 -46.78 -25.90 8.71
CA THR A 384 -46.23 -26.91 9.64
C THR A 384 -47.27 -27.43 10.61
N GLU A 385 -47.35 -28.74 10.74
CA GLU A 385 -48.15 -29.42 11.75
C GLU A 385 -47.38 -29.78 13.03
N LYS A 386 -46.01 -29.66 12.95
CA LYS A 386 -45.10 -30.07 14.03
C LYS A 386 -44.73 -28.95 14.96
N HIS A 387 -45.01 -27.69 14.56
CA HIS A 387 -44.60 -26.52 15.30
C HIS A 387 -45.77 -25.63 15.66
N THR A 388 -45.73 -25.10 16.89
CA THR A 388 -46.66 -24.06 17.33
C THR A 388 -45.95 -22.70 17.24
N ILE A 389 -46.50 -21.77 16.45
CA ILE A 389 -45.89 -20.45 16.29
C ILE A 389 -46.58 -19.47 17.23
N VAL A 390 -45.81 -18.89 18.14
CA VAL A 390 -46.25 -17.93 19.16
C VAL A 390 -45.68 -16.57 18.85
N VAL A 391 -46.46 -15.52 19.09
CA VAL A 391 -46.05 -14.12 18.91
C VAL A 391 -46.20 -13.42 20.24
N ASP A 392 -45.05 -12.98 20.81
CA ASP A 392 -44.96 -12.34 22.11
C ASP A 392 -44.39 -10.91 21.99
N PHE A 393 -45.27 -9.92 22.02
CA PHE A 393 -44.90 -8.51 21.96
C PHE A 393 -45.59 -7.74 23.10
N PRO A 394 -44.92 -6.74 23.70
CA PRO A 394 -45.58 -5.86 24.64
C PRO A 394 -46.80 -5.14 24.04
N GLU A 395 -47.83 -4.86 24.85
CA GLU A 395 -49.02 -4.15 24.38
C GLU A 395 -48.71 -2.80 23.72
N LYS A 396 -47.69 -2.09 24.26
CA LYS A 396 -47.21 -0.82 23.70
C LYS A 396 -45.90 -1.04 22.97
N PHE A 397 -45.96 -1.39 21.71
CA PHE A 397 -44.80 -1.50 20.83
C PHE A 397 -44.76 -0.32 19.85
N PRO A 398 -43.62 0.38 19.67
CA PRO A 398 -43.57 1.55 18.81
C PRO A 398 -43.72 1.15 17.32
N ILE A 399 -44.28 2.10 16.56
CA ILE A 399 -44.19 2.09 15.11
C ILE A 399 -42.76 2.48 14.74
N ILE A 400 -42.15 1.79 13.80
CA ILE A 400 -40.77 2.03 13.36
C ILE A 400 -40.77 2.37 11.87
N LEU A 401 -39.76 3.15 11.47
CA LEU A 401 -39.53 3.49 10.08
C LEU A 401 -38.62 2.41 9.45
N ALA A 402 -39.21 1.55 8.61
CA ALA A 402 -38.48 0.45 7.95
C ALA A 402 -39.15 0.03 6.66
N ASP A 403 -38.47 -0.79 5.86
CA ASP A 403 -39.01 -1.40 4.64
C ASP A 403 -39.74 -2.69 5.03
N GLU A 404 -41.10 -2.68 4.93
CA GLU A 404 -41.96 -3.77 5.37
C GLU A 404 -41.64 -5.09 4.65
N ASP A 405 -41.41 -5.05 3.34
CA ASP A 405 -41.15 -6.23 2.53
C ASP A 405 -39.79 -6.85 2.94
N ARG A 406 -38.78 -6.02 3.16
CA ARG A 406 -37.45 -6.46 3.58
C ARG A 406 -37.44 -7.00 5.02
N ILE A 407 -38.15 -6.37 5.95
CA ILE A 407 -38.27 -6.90 7.32
C ILE A 407 -39.10 -8.19 7.33
N SER A 408 -40.13 -8.27 6.50
CA SER A 408 -40.90 -9.52 6.26
C SER A 408 -39.97 -10.66 5.78
N GLN A 409 -39.07 -10.36 4.84
CA GLN A 409 -38.06 -11.31 4.33
C GLN A 409 -37.12 -11.79 5.46
N VAL A 410 -36.65 -10.88 6.33
CA VAL A 410 -35.82 -11.24 7.50
C VAL A 410 -36.58 -12.21 8.43
N ILE A 411 -37.79 -11.84 8.86
CA ILE A 411 -38.55 -12.68 9.78
C ILE A 411 -38.91 -14.05 9.13
N THR A 412 -39.26 -14.03 7.85
CA THR A 412 -39.51 -15.26 7.07
C THR A 412 -38.30 -16.17 7.04
N ASN A 413 -37.10 -15.63 6.79
CA ASN A 413 -35.87 -16.41 6.81
C ASN A 413 -35.55 -17.00 8.17
N LEU A 414 -35.78 -16.25 9.25
CA LEU A 414 -35.53 -16.74 10.60
C LEU A 414 -36.54 -17.84 11.00
N VAL A 415 -37.84 -17.64 10.75
CA VAL A 415 -38.89 -18.62 11.06
C VAL A 415 -38.77 -19.89 10.20
N SER A 416 -38.49 -19.75 8.91
CA SER A 416 -38.22 -20.87 8.01
C SER A 416 -37.02 -21.72 8.49
N ASN A 417 -35.93 -21.05 8.93
CA ASN A 417 -34.80 -21.74 9.54
C ASN A 417 -35.22 -22.50 10.84
N ALA A 418 -35.99 -21.85 11.71
CA ALA A 418 -36.49 -22.48 12.93
C ALA A 418 -37.31 -23.73 12.61
N ILE A 419 -38.23 -23.70 11.63
CA ILE A 419 -39.02 -24.86 11.17
C ILE A 419 -38.14 -25.97 10.60
N LYS A 420 -37.12 -25.59 9.86
CA LYS A 420 -36.21 -26.49 9.14
C LYS A 420 -35.24 -27.24 10.07
N TYR A 421 -34.76 -26.59 11.12
CA TYR A 421 -33.73 -27.14 11.99
C TYR A 421 -34.25 -27.69 13.32
N SER A 422 -35.44 -27.25 13.78
CA SER A 422 -36.09 -27.80 14.93
C SER A 422 -36.88 -29.07 14.56
N PRO A 423 -36.84 -30.11 15.37
CA PRO A 423 -37.64 -31.33 15.13
C PRO A 423 -39.15 -31.15 15.37
N GLY A 424 -39.57 -30.09 16.04
CA GLY A 424 -40.90 -29.72 16.43
C GLY A 424 -40.88 -28.87 17.71
N GLY A 425 -42.06 -28.47 18.18
CA GLY A 425 -42.23 -27.67 19.39
C GLY A 425 -42.60 -26.20 19.09
N GLU A 426 -42.38 -25.36 20.06
CA GLU A 426 -42.72 -23.93 19.94
C GLU A 426 -41.65 -23.15 19.20
N ILE A 427 -42.07 -22.25 18.29
CA ILE A 427 -41.25 -21.19 17.67
C ILE A 427 -41.84 -19.87 18.13
N CYS A 428 -41.06 -19.10 18.85
CA CYS A 428 -41.53 -17.83 19.40
C CYS A 428 -40.90 -16.63 18.63
N ILE A 429 -41.77 -15.72 18.18
CA ILE A 429 -41.38 -14.41 17.63
C ILE A 429 -41.65 -13.39 18.71
N SER A 430 -40.62 -12.90 19.37
CA SER A 430 -40.74 -11.98 20.50
C SER A 430 -40.18 -10.59 20.17
N GLY A 431 -40.70 -9.55 20.85
CA GLY A 431 -40.26 -8.18 20.68
C GLY A 431 -39.95 -7.51 22.02
N GLN A 432 -38.89 -6.72 22.08
CA GLN A 432 -38.51 -5.91 23.23
C GLN A 432 -38.29 -4.48 22.81
N VAL A 433 -38.70 -3.53 23.66
CA VAL A 433 -38.48 -2.11 23.45
C VAL A 433 -37.31 -1.63 24.30
N ARG A 434 -36.35 -0.97 23.68
CA ARG A 434 -35.21 -0.30 24.34
C ARG A 434 -35.27 1.20 24.05
N PRO A 435 -34.52 2.06 24.76
CA PRO A 435 -34.66 3.53 24.61
C PRO A 435 -34.47 4.08 23.20
N GLU A 436 -33.61 3.47 22.39
CA GLU A 436 -33.28 3.97 21.04
C GLU A 436 -33.47 2.90 19.93
N GLN A 437 -33.88 1.70 20.31
CA GLN A 437 -34.02 0.59 19.38
C GLN A 437 -35.10 -0.39 19.84
N VAL A 438 -35.65 -1.12 18.92
CA VAL A 438 -36.46 -2.31 19.19
C VAL A 438 -35.62 -3.55 18.89
N ILE A 439 -35.83 -4.60 19.65
CA ILE A 439 -35.17 -5.90 19.44
C ILE A 439 -36.25 -6.93 19.13
N ILE A 440 -36.08 -7.67 18.06
CA ILE A 440 -36.97 -8.78 17.64
C ILE A 440 -36.14 -10.03 17.68
N CYS A 441 -36.66 -11.09 18.29
CA CYS A 441 -36.00 -12.39 18.38
C CYS A 441 -36.91 -13.49 17.87
N VAL A 442 -36.32 -14.46 17.19
CA VAL A 442 -36.95 -15.72 16.79
C VAL A 442 -36.21 -16.83 17.54
N SER A 443 -36.93 -17.60 18.33
CA SER A 443 -36.40 -18.74 19.08
C SER A 443 -37.10 -20.04 18.70
N ASP A 444 -36.36 -21.15 18.75
CA ASP A 444 -36.84 -22.49 18.50
C ASP A 444 -36.34 -23.48 19.59
N HIS A 445 -36.85 -24.72 19.59
CA HIS A 445 -36.45 -25.79 20.48
C HIS A 445 -35.60 -26.84 19.74
N GLY A 446 -34.82 -26.42 18.76
CA GLY A 446 -33.92 -27.29 18.00
C GLY A 446 -32.59 -27.57 18.72
N PRO A 447 -31.62 -28.11 17.99
CA PRO A 447 -30.30 -28.45 18.53
C PRO A 447 -29.41 -27.23 18.83
N GLY A 448 -29.89 -26.03 18.55
CA GLY A 448 -29.10 -24.79 18.70
C GLY A 448 -28.00 -24.64 17.65
N ILE A 449 -27.18 -23.62 17.85
CA ILE A 449 -26.03 -23.28 17.00
C ILE A 449 -24.75 -23.58 17.79
N ASP A 450 -23.84 -24.37 17.23
CA ASP A 450 -22.55 -24.68 17.85
C ASP A 450 -21.77 -23.35 18.08
N PRO A 451 -21.22 -23.10 19.27
CA PRO A 451 -20.44 -21.87 19.53
C PRO A 451 -19.32 -21.59 18.52
N ARG A 452 -18.76 -22.66 17.93
CA ARG A 452 -17.74 -22.54 16.88
C ARG A 452 -18.29 -22.02 15.56
N ASP A 453 -19.58 -22.21 15.30
CA ASP A 453 -20.25 -21.79 14.07
C ASP A 453 -20.79 -20.35 14.19
N ILE A 454 -21.05 -19.83 15.41
CA ILE A 454 -21.64 -18.51 15.65
C ILE A 454 -20.92 -17.37 14.90
N PRO A 455 -19.57 -17.30 14.86
CA PRO A 455 -18.89 -16.23 14.13
C PRO A 455 -19.17 -16.21 12.62
N TYR A 456 -19.58 -17.38 12.06
CA TYR A 456 -19.68 -17.59 10.61
C TYR A 456 -21.10 -17.77 10.10
N VAL A 457 -22.12 -17.96 10.97
CA VAL A 457 -23.49 -18.28 10.53
C VAL A 457 -24.14 -17.21 9.66
N PHE A 458 -23.64 -15.98 9.74
CA PHE A 458 -24.07 -14.85 8.89
C PHE A 458 -23.19 -14.65 7.66
N ASP A 459 -22.17 -15.50 7.47
CA ASP A 459 -21.33 -15.41 6.29
C ASP A 459 -22.03 -16.04 5.08
N ARG A 460 -21.70 -15.53 3.92
CA ARG A 460 -22.27 -15.97 2.65
C ARG A 460 -21.93 -17.44 2.39
N PHE A 461 -22.97 -18.24 2.10
CA PHE A 461 -22.86 -19.69 1.83
C PHE A 461 -22.40 -20.54 3.00
N TYR A 462 -22.30 -19.96 4.19
CA TYR A 462 -21.93 -20.72 5.34
C TYR A 462 -23.03 -21.72 5.73
N ARG A 463 -22.64 -22.96 5.97
CA ARG A 463 -23.49 -24.03 6.49
C ARG A 463 -22.63 -24.91 7.39
N SER A 464 -23.11 -25.23 8.58
CA SER A 464 -22.39 -26.14 9.46
C SER A 464 -22.39 -27.58 8.86
N ASP A 465 -21.35 -28.37 9.14
CA ASP A 465 -21.21 -29.74 8.64
C ASP A 465 -22.43 -30.60 8.95
N LYS A 466 -23.10 -30.36 10.09
CA LYS A 466 -24.32 -31.03 10.48
C LYS A 466 -25.53 -30.63 9.63
N ALA A 467 -25.59 -29.34 9.25
CA ALA A 467 -26.67 -28.80 8.42
C ALA A 467 -26.54 -29.25 6.95
N VAL A 468 -25.33 -29.33 6.41
CA VAL A 468 -25.09 -29.84 5.05
C VAL A 468 -25.65 -31.24 4.83
N ARG A 469 -25.57 -32.11 5.84
CA ARG A 469 -26.02 -33.52 5.75
C ARG A 469 -27.54 -33.71 5.89
N LYS A 470 -28.25 -32.74 6.47
CA LYS A 470 -29.66 -32.94 6.87
C LYS A 470 -30.67 -32.05 6.13
N THR A 471 -30.23 -30.97 5.54
CA THR A 471 -31.16 -29.96 5.00
C THR A 471 -30.69 -29.39 3.68
N LYS A 472 -31.64 -28.99 2.79
CA LYS A 472 -31.36 -28.29 1.52
C LYS A 472 -31.23 -26.76 1.75
N GLY A 473 -30.45 -26.07 0.91
CA GLY A 473 -30.43 -24.61 0.85
C GLY A 473 -29.02 -24.00 0.65
N ALA A 474 -28.96 -22.88 -0.01
CA ALA A 474 -27.72 -22.23 -0.46
C ALA A 474 -26.90 -21.52 0.64
N GLY A 475 -27.38 -21.41 1.89
CA GLY A 475 -26.70 -20.65 2.95
C GLY A 475 -26.73 -19.13 2.73
N LEU A 476 -27.75 -18.61 2.07
CA LEU A 476 -27.90 -17.18 1.78
C LEU A 476 -28.86 -16.46 2.73
N GLY A 477 -29.86 -17.17 3.33
CA GLY A 477 -30.92 -16.52 4.09
C GLY A 477 -30.43 -15.69 5.28
N LEU A 478 -29.50 -16.21 6.13
CA LEU A 478 -28.96 -15.45 7.26
C LEU A 478 -28.04 -14.31 6.80
N TYR A 479 -27.27 -14.51 5.74
CA TYR A 479 -26.47 -13.46 5.13
C TYR A 479 -27.34 -12.28 4.63
N LEU A 480 -28.43 -12.58 3.91
CA LEU A 480 -29.40 -11.58 3.45
C LEU A 480 -30.08 -10.91 4.63
N ALA A 481 -30.50 -11.66 5.64
CA ALA A 481 -31.08 -11.08 6.85
C ALA A 481 -30.14 -10.07 7.51
N LYS A 482 -28.85 -10.42 7.64
CA LYS A 482 -27.83 -9.50 8.17
C LYS A 482 -27.72 -8.23 7.33
N ALA A 483 -27.58 -8.36 6.03
CA ALA A 483 -27.41 -7.23 5.14
C ALA A 483 -28.66 -6.30 5.12
N ILE A 484 -29.86 -6.87 5.16
CA ILE A 484 -31.10 -6.08 5.26
C ILE A 484 -31.13 -5.29 6.59
N ILE A 485 -30.82 -5.94 7.71
CA ILE A 485 -30.82 -5.28 9.01
C ILE A 485 -29.75 -4.19 9.11
N GLU A 486 -28.55 -4.46 8.60
CA GLU A 486 -27.47 -3.45 8.54
C GLU A 486 -27.84 -2.25 7.65
N ALA A 487 -28.55 -2.49 6.53
CA ALA A 487 -29.06 -1.41 5.66
C ALA A 487 -30.12 -0.53 6.36
N HIS A 488 -30.79 -1.06 7.38
CA HIS A 488 -31.71 -0.32 8.25
C HIS A 488 -31.04 0.33 9.48
N GLY A 489 -29.68 0.28 9.57
CA GLY A 489 -28.94 0.81 10.71
C GLY A 489 -29.04 -0.06 11.97
N GLY A 490 -29.51 -1.31 11.85
CA GLY A 490 -29.66 -2.28 12.92
C GLY A 490 -28.49 -3.24 13.03
N ARG A 491 -28.64 -4.25 13.90
CA ARG A 491 -27.69 -5.34 14.10
C ARG A 491 -28.44 -6.66 14.25
N ILE A 492 -27.87 -7.76 13.75
CA ILE A 492 -28.36 -9.13 13.95
C ILE A 492 -27.29 -9.96 14.66
N TRP A 493 -27.72 -10.87 15.55
CA TRP A 493 -26.81 -11.74 16.31
C TRP A 493 -27.50 -13.02 16.77
N VAL A 494 -26.70 -14.01 17.16
CA VAL A 494 -27.16 -15.19 17.87
C VAL A 494 -27.00 -14.89 19.36
N ASP A 495 -28.08 -15.09 20.15
CA ASP A 495 -28.03 -14.97 21.59
C ASP A 495 -27.77 -16.37 22.18
N PRO A 496 -26.67 -16.59 22.90
CA PRO A 496 -26.39 -17.87 23.52
C PRO A 496 -27.34 -18.11 24.72
N HIS A 497 -28.42 -18.80 24.50
CA HIS A 497 -29.32 -19.24 25.56
C HIS A 497 -29.02 -20.70 25.95
N PRO A 498 -28.73 -21.01 27.25
CA PRO A 498 -28.26 -22.34 27.64
C PRO A 498 -29.32 -23.44 27.57
N ASP A 499 -30.61 -23.11 27.54
CA ASP A 499 -31.67 -24.07 27.80
C ASP A 499 -32.60 -24.41 26.62
N SER A 500 -32.41 -23.82 25.44
CA SER A 500 -33.31 -24.09 24.31
C SER A 500 -32.71 -23.65 22.98
N GLY A 501 -32.64 -24.54 22.01
CA GLY A 501 -32.59 -24.31 20.58
C GLY A 501 -31.72 -23.15 20.08
N ALA A 502 -32.06 -22.60 18.93
CA ALA A 502 -31.45 -21.37 18.43
C ALA A 502 -32.25 -20.13 18.85
N TYR A 503 -31.53 -19.07 19.19
CA TYR A 503 -32.11 -17.78 19.55
C TYR A 503 -31.41 -16.67 18.71
N ILE A 504 -32.09 -16.24 17.64
CA ILE A 504 -31.53 -15.26 16.70
C ILE A 504 -32.30 -13.94 16.87
N CYS A 505 -31.56 -12.89 17.19
CA CYS A 505 -32.12 -11.57 17.45
C CYS A 505 -31.60 -10.53 16.45
N PHE A 506 -32.45 -9.55 16.15
CA PHE A 506 -32.02 -8.36 15.44
C PHE A 506 -32.58 -7.09 16.09
N SER A 507 -31.88 -5.99 15.92
CA SER A 507 -32.33 -4.68 16.40
C SER A 507 -32.61 -3.75 15.23
N LEU A 508 -33.56 -2.83 15.41
CA LEU A 508 -33.85 -1.74 14.49
C LEU A 508 -33.95 -0.42 15.29
N PRO A 509 -33.44 0.70 14.76
CA PRO A 509 -33.58 1.99 15.43
C PRO A 509 -35.05 2.42 15.51
N THR A 510 -35.40 3.17 16.56
CA THR A 510 -36.77 3.70 16.74
C THR A 510 -36.97 5.07 16.10
N LYS A 511 -35.90 5.67 15.55
CA LYS A 511 -35.92 6.97 14.85
C LYS A 511 -35.18 6.88 13.54
#